data_c260295cf0df4baada4fec838e5fd428
#
_entry.id   c260295cf0df4baada4fec838e5fd428
#
_cell.length_a   1.000
_cell.length_b   1.000
_cell.length_c   1.000
_cell.angle_alpha   90.00
_cell.angle_beta   90.00
_cell.angle_gamma   90.00
#
_symmetry.space_group_name_H-M   'P 1'
#
loop_
_entity.id
_entity.type
_entity.pdbx_description
1 polymer ?
#
loop_
_entity_poly.entity_id
_entity_poly.type
_entity_poly.pdbx_seq_one_letter_code
_entity_poly.pdbx_strand_id
1 'polypeptide(L)'
;MDVTNETMERTDLRRPLVDPTVDTEKRPPLDVGLESVLMESSLSYRRRIYLGACIELKLLSRLALPAILIYLVNSGMSVSTRIFAGHVGGQELAAVSLGNSCFNLVYGLMLGMGSAVETLCGQAYGAHRYDMLGIYLQRATIVLALVGLPMTILYTFSYPILILLGEPKTVSYMGSMYIAGLIPQIFAYAVNFTVQKFLQAQSVVSPSAYISAVALLLQISLTWVAVYVMNMGLMGIAYVLTISWWVIVGAQSFYIAVSPRFLFFSPVCLKIQHARLILSPYALSFMVSVGFNAAASVRTSNELGAGNPKSALFSTWTATFVSFVISVAEALAVIWSRDYISYIFTSDVHVAEAVSELCPFLAVTIILNGIQPVLSGVAVGCGWQTYVAYVNVGCYYIVGIPVVMKPWTAQPKQKDLRSSLNLRKHRRISLNQRKHWKNNLYQ
;
A
#
# COMPACT_ATOMS: atom_id res chain seq x y z
N MET A 1 46.48 -13.63 13.95
CA MET A 1 45.41 -13.98 14.93
C MET A 1 44.00 -13.55 14.46
N ASP A 2 43.84 -13.09 13.19
CA ASP A 2 42.54 -12.50 12.72
C ASP A 2 41.74 -13.39 11.74
N VAL A 3 42.23 -14.52 11.30
CA VAL A 3 41.54 -15.39 10.34
C VAL A 3 40.50 -16.31 11.03
N THR A 4 40.64 -16.54 12.32
CA THR A 4 39.75 -17.42 13.09
C THR A 4 38.42 -16.74 13.51
N ASN A 5 38.40 -15.41 13.65
CA ASN A 5 37.19 -14.68 14.02
C ASN A 5 36.22 -14.51 12.85
N GLU A 6 36.69 -14.26 11.63
CA GLU A 6 35.80 -14.13 10.45
C GLU A 6 35.11 -15.44 10.03
N THR A 7 35.79 -16.58 10.25
CA THR A 7 35.20 -17.90 9.97
C THR A 7 34.17 -18.30 11.02
N MET A 8 34.32 -17.85 12.26
CA MET A 8 33.35 -18.13 13.32
C MET A 8 32.03 -17.32 13.13
N GLU A 9 32.14 -16.07 12.71
CA GLU A 9 30.96 -15.21 12.43
C GLU A 9 30.17 -15.67 11.20
N ARG A 10 30.83 -16.21 10.17
CA ARG A 10 30.16 -16.77 8.98
C ARG A 10 29.50 -18.13 9.23
N THR A 11 29.97 -18.90 10.21
CA THR A 11 29.39 -20.21 10.58
C THR A 11 28.10 -20.02 11.40
N ASP A 12 28.03 -18.97 12.22
CA ASP A 12 26.81 -18.67 13.00
C ASP A 12 25.66 -18.16 12.12
N LEU A 13 25.94 -17.49 11.02
CA LEU A 13 24.93 -17.07 10.03
C LEU A 13 24.33 -18.23 9.22
N ARG A 14 24.96 -19.41 9.22
CA ARG A 14 24.51 -20.61 8.49
C ARG A 14 23.85 -21.66 9.37
N ARG A 15 23.83 -21.48 10.69
CA ARG A 15 23.07 -22.39 11.57
C ARG A 15 21.59 -22.27 11.24
N PRO A 16 20.89 -23.39 11.00
CA PRO A 16 19.45 -23.36 10.87
C PRO A 16 18.86 -22.74 12.15
N LEU A 17 17.89 -21.85 11.99
CA LEU A 17 17.22 -21.16 13.10
C LEU A 17 16.55 -22.13 14.09
N VAL A 18 16.37 -23.37 13.67
CA VAL A 18 15.85 -24.47 14.49
C VAL A 18 16.99 -25.42 14.83
N ASP A 19 17.38 -25.46 16.11
CA ASP A 19 18.29 -26.48 16.62
C ASP A 19 17.52 -27.82 16.70
N PRO A 20 17.93 -28.87 15.96
CA PRO A 20 17.24 -30.17 15.99
C PRO A 20 17.31 -30.89 17.32
N THR A 21 18.10 -30.38 18.27
CA THR A 21 18.30 -31.02 19.61
C THR A 21 17.45 -30.37 20.71
N VAL A 22 16.69 -29.32 20.44
CA VAL A 22 15.81 -28.70 21.43
C VAL A 22 14.54 -29.54 21.57
N ASP A 23 14.35 -30.10 22.78
CA ASP A 23 13.21 -30.90 23.19
C ASP A 23 11.88 -30.37 22.67
N THR A 24 11.21 -31.19 21.87
CA THR A 24 9.90 -30.93 21.26
C THR A 24 8.76 -30.86 22.29
N GLU A 25 9.03 -31.17 23.55
CA GLU A 25 8.00 -31.33 24.60
C GLU A 25 7.51 -30.02 25.24
N LYS A 26 8.16 -28.88 25.00
CA LYS A 26 7.79 -27.58 25.60
C LYS A 26 7.32 -26.51 24.60
N ARG A 27 6.85 -26.91 23.44
CA ARG A 27 6.31 -25.96 22.45
C ARG A 27 4.87 -25.58 22.81
N PRO A 28 4.56 -24.33 23.21
CA PRO A 28 3.18 -23.91 23.25
C PRO A 28 2.64 -23.98 21.80
N PRO A 29 1.42 -24.48 21.57
CA PRO A 29 0.91 -24.74 20.25
C PRO A 29 0.63 -23.42 19.50
N LEU A 30 1.56 -23.00 18.66
CA LEU A 30 1.24 -22.20 17.49
C LEU A 30 0.55 -23.16 16.51
N ASP A 31 -0.79 -23.13 16.51
CA ASP A 31 -1.67 -23.91 15.64
C ASP A 31 -1.20 -25.36 15.30
N VAL A 32 -1.04 -26.17 16.32
CA VAL A 32 -0.92 -27.62 16.22
C VAL A 32 -2.06 -28.22 15.36
N GLY A 33 -3.15 -27.44 15.17
CA GLY A 33 -4.31 -27.87 14.39
C GLY A 33 -4.08 -28.04 12.89
N LEU A 34 -3.31 -27.17 12.21
CA LEU A 34 -3.21 -27.24 10.75
C LEU A 34 -2.24 -28.34 10.30
N GLU A 35 -1.02 -28.35 10.82
CA GLU A 35 -0.01 -29.37 10.45
C GLU A 35 -0.46 -30.78 10.87
N SER A 36 -1.06 -30.94 12.06
CA SER A 36 -1.61 -32.21 12.51
C SER A 36 -2.74 -32.70 11.58
N VAL A 37 -3.67 -31.84 11.16
CA VAL A 37 -4.74 -32.19 10.22
C VAL A 37 -4.17 -32.55 8.86
N LEU A 38 -3.15 -31.84 8.36
CA LEU A 38 -2.50 -32.13 7.08
C LEU A 38 -1.68 -33.44 7.12
N MET A 39 -1.14 -33.82 8.27
CA MET A 39 -0.35 -35.05 8.45
C MET A 39 -1.20 -36.26 8.79
N GLU A 40 -2.45 -36.10 9.20
CA GLU A 40 -3.31 -37.18 9.65
C GLU A 40 -3.71 -38.12 8.48
N SER A 41 -3.11 -39.30 8.45
CA SER A 41 -3.36 -40.32 7.41
C SER A 41 -4.71 -41.01 7.55
N SER A 42 -5.35 -40.94 8.73
CA SER A 42 -6.69 -41.55 8.98
C SER A 42 -7.83 -40.81 8.29
N LEU A 43 -7.64 -39.53 7.92
CA LEU A 43 -8.64 -38.71 7.28
C LEU A 43 -8.62 -38.86 5.76
N SER A 44 -9.82 -38.97 5.13
CA SER A 44 -9.96 -38.90 3.67
C SER A 44 -9.34 -37.59 3.14
N TYR A 45 -8.69 -37.63 1.96
CA TYR A 45 -8.02 -36.47 1.33
C TYR A 45 -8.93 -35.23 1.23
N ARG A 46 -10.21 -35.43 0.80
CA ARG A 46 -11.19 -34.32 0.70
C ARG A 46 -11.48 -33.70 2.08
N ARG A 47 -11.65 -34.52 3.13
CA ARG A 47 -11.94 -34.03 4.49
C ARG A 47 -10.75 -33.30 5.10
N ARG A 48 -9.53 -33.74 4.81
CA ARG A 48 -8.28 -33.10 5.22
C ARG A 48 -8.13 -31.72 4.62
N ILE A 49 -8.36 -31.58 3.30
CA ILE A 49 -8.33 -30.27 2.62
C ILE A 49 -9.41 -29.36 3.17
N TYR A 50 -10.63 -29.83 3.35
CA TYR A 50 -11.73 -29.02 3.84
C TYR A 50 -11.46 -28.48 5.25
N LEU A 51 -11.03 -29.34 6.18
CA LEU A 51 -10.70 -28.93 7.56
C LEU A 51 -9.50 -27.97 7.58
N GLY A 52 -8.45 -28.27 6.81
CA GLY A 52 -7.29 -27.40 6.65
C GLY A 52 -7.67 -26.02 6.11
N ALA A 53 -8.52 -25.97 5.08
CA ALA A 53 -9.01 -24.72 4.51
C ALA A 53 -9.85 -23.90 5.50
N CYS A 54 -10.70 -24.53 6.31
CA CYS A 54 -11.46 -23.84 7.37
C CYS A 54 -10.56 -23.22 8.43
N ILE A 55 -9.53 -23.95 8.86
CA ILE A 55 -8.55 -23.45 9.84
C ILE A 55 -7.77 -22.28 9.22
N GLU A 56 -7.19 -22.48 8.04
CA GLU A 56 -6.35 -21.47 7.39
C GLU A 56 -7.15 -20.21 7.02
N LEU A 57 -8.39 -20.36 6.53
CA LEU A 57 -9.24 -19.21 6.20
C LEU A 57 -9.54 -18.35 7.44
N LYS A 58 -9.76 -18.99 8.60
CA LYS A 58 -9.96 -18.28 9.87
C LYS A 58 -8.71 -17.50 10.29
N LEU A 59 -7.52 -18.10 10.14
CA LEU A 59 -6.26 -17.44 10.47
C LEU A 59 -5.95 -16.31 9.50
N LEU A 60 -6.09 -16.58 8.21
CA LEU A 60 -5.89 -15.61 7.14
C LEU A 60 -6.83 -14.40 7.30
N SER A 61 -8.13 -14.63 7.54
CA SER A 61 -9.08 -13.53 7.74
C SER A 61 -8.77 -12.68 8.97
N ARG A 62 -8.29 -13.30 10.04
CA ARG A 62 -7.88 -12.59 11.27
C ARG A 62 -6.69 -11.65 11.04
N LEU A 63 -5.82 -11.96 10.08
CA LEU A 63 -4.69 -11.13 9.69
C LEU A 63 -5.04 -10.16 8.56
N ALA A 64 -5.70 -10.64 7.51
CA ALA A 64 -6.00 -9.87 6.32
C ALA A 64 -6.99 -8.73 6.59
N LEU A 65 -8.09 -8.98 7.29
CA LEU A 65 -9.11 -7.95 7.51
C LEU A 65 -8.60 -6.72 8.24
N PRO A 66 -7.87 -6.83 9.39
CA PRO A 66 -7.29 -5.64 10.02
C PRO A 66 -6.19 -4.99 9.16
N ALA A 67 -5.39 -5.79 8.41
CA ALA A 67 -4.36 -5.24 7.53
C ALA A 67 -5.00 -4.43 6.38
N ILE A 68 -6.04 -4.96 5.74
CA ILE A 68 -6.85 -4.24 4.74
C ILE A 68 -7.35 -2.91 5.33
N LEU A 69 -7.92 -2.94 6.55
CA LEU A 69 -8.42 -1.74 7.21
C LEU A 69 -7.31 -0.68 7.41
N ILE A 70 -6.11 -1.09 7.84
CA ILE A 70 -4.97 -0.16 7.99
C ILE A 70 -4.65 0.52 6.65
N TYR A 71 -4.54 -0.24 5.56
CA TYR A 71 -4.20 0.32 4.25
C TYR A 71 -5.31 1.22 3.70
N LEU A 72 -6.59 0.85 3.90
CA LEU A 72 -7.73 1.67 3.55
C LEU A 72 -7.73 3.00 4.30
N VAL A 73 -7.50 2.97 5.61
CA VAL A 73 -7.42 4.17 6.45
C VAL A 73 -6.26 5.06 6.03
N ASN A 74 -5.08 4.49 5.81
CA ASN A 74 -3.91 5.25 5.35
C ASN A 74 -4.15 5.93 3.98
N SER A 75 -4.84 5.23 3.08
CA SER A 75 -5.29 5.79 1.80
C SER A 75 -6.32 6.91 2.02
N GLY A 76 -7.24 6.74 2.96
CA GLY A 76 -8.23 7.73 3.37
C GLY A 76 -7.60 9.02 3.90
N MET A 77 -6.48 8.92 4.64
CA MET A 77 -5.71 10.09 5.09
C MET A 77 -5.21 10.94 3.90
N SER A 78 -4.67 10.31 2.87
CA SER A 78 -4.22 11.01 1.65
C SER A 78 -5.38 11.55 0.80
N VAL A 79 -6.53 10.88 0.79
CA VAL A 79 -7.73 11.36 0.09
C VAL A 79 -8.33 12.56 0.80
N SER A 80 -8.44 12.52 2.15
CA SER A 80 -8.95 13.64 2.92
C SER A 80 -8.13 14.93 2.73
N THR A 81 -6.79 14.84 2.68
CA THR A 81 -5.94 16.02 2.39
C THR A 81 -6.24 16.63 1.02
N ARG A 82 -6.50 15.80 -0.01
CA ARG A 82 -6.88 16.31 -1.35
C ARG A 82 -8.26 16.95 -1.36
N ILE A 83 -9.22 16.40 -0.62
CA ILE A 83 -10.56 16.97 -0.51
C ILE A 83 -10.48 18.37 0.12
N PHE A 84 -9.79 18.53 1.25
CA PHE A 84 -9.61 19.84 1.87
C PHE A 84 -8.86 20.82 0.98
N ALA A 85 -7.78 20.38 0.32
CA ALA A 85 -7.05 21.22 -0.63
C ALA A 85 -7.91 21.67 -1.81
N GLY A 86 -8.79 20.81 -2.32
CA GLY A 86 -9.73 21.16 -3.39
C GLY A 86 -10.76 22.21 -2.98
N HIS A 87 -11.14 22.28 -1.70
CA HIS A 87 -12.02 23.32 -1.18
C HIS A 87 -11.28 24.65 -0.91
N VAL A 88 -9.96 24.62 -0.71
CA VAL A 88 -9.13 25.82 -0.60
C VAL A 88 -8.92 26.44 -1.98
N GLY A 89 -8.58 25.65 -3.00
CA GLY A 89 -8.42 26.12 -4.37
C GLY A 89 -7.88 25.06 -5.33
N GLY A 90 -8.03 25.30 -6.63
CA GLY A 90 -7.61 24.36 -7.66
C GLY A 90 -6.08 24.23 -7.81
N GLN A 91 -5.33 25.29 -7.52
CA GLN A 91 -3.86 25.27 -7.51
C GLN A 91 -3.32 24.52 -6.28
N GLU A 92 -3.96 24.67 -5.14
CA GLU A 92 -3.69 23.97 -3.90
C GLU A 92 -3.95 22.46 -4.05
N LEU A 93 -5.04 22.09 -4.69
CA LEU A 93 -5.33 20.68 -5.02
C LEU A 93 -4.24 20.07 -5.91
N ALA A 94 -3.80 20.81 -6.93
CA ALA A 94 -2.72 20.35 -7.81
C ALA A 94 -1.40 20.19 -7.02
N ALA A 95 -1.07 21.16 -6.16
CA ALA A 95 0.13 21.15 -5.31
C ALA A 95 0.11 19.97 -4.31
N VAL A 96 -1.01 19.72 -3.62
CA VAL A 96 -1.17 18.58 -2.70
C VAL A 96 -1.12 17.25 -3.45
N SER A 97 -1.74 17.16 -4.62
CA SER A 97 -1.74 15.94 -5.43
C SER A 97 -0.32 15.60 -5.90
N LEU A 98 0.43 16.59 -6.33
CA LEU A 98 1.84 16.47 -6.72
C LEU A 98 2.71 16.09 -5.52
N GLY A 99 2.57 16.78 -4.39
CA GLY A 99 3.31 16.48 -3.15
C GLY A 99 3.02 15.08 -2.62
N ASN A 100 1.76 14.64 -2.58
CA ASN A 100 1.41 13.27 -2.18
C ASN A 100 2.00 12.23 -3.14
N SER A 101 2.07 12.51 -4.44
CA SER A 101 2.69 11.60 -5.42
C SER A 101 4.19 11.46 -5.17
N CYS A 102 4.88 12.57 -4.85
CA CYS A 102 6.28 12.53 -4.43
C CYS A 102 6.45 11.72 -3.14
N PHE A 103 5.61 11.95 -2.12
CA PHE A 103 5.66 11.22 -0.85
C PHE A 103 5.33 9.72 -0.98
N ASN A 104 4.56 9.30 -1.98
CA ASN A 104 4.35 7.89 -2.27
C ASN A 104 5.66 7.13 -2.61
N LEU A 105 6.68 7.82 -3.12
CA LEU A 105 8.01 7.24 -3.33
C LEU A 105 8.66 6.86 -1.99
N VAL A 106 8.64 7.77 -1.00
CA VAL A 106 9.15 7.49 0.36
C VAL A 106 8.34 6.40 1.02
N TYR A 107 7.01 6.49 0.93
CA TYR A 107 6.10 5.46 1.46
C TYR A 107 6.46 4.08 0.92
N GLY A 108 6.60 3.93 -0.40
CA GLY A 108 6.94 2.67 -1.05
C GLY A 108 8.33 2.15 -0.65
N LEU A 109 9.33 3.05 -0.57
CA LEU A 109 10.68 2.70 -0.14
C LEU A 109 10.71 2.19 1.31
N MET A 110 10.08 2.93 2.22
CA MET A 110 10.01 2.56 3.64
C MET A 110 9.20 1.29 3.87
N LEU A 111 8.08 1.12 3.15
CA LEU A 111 7.27 -0.10 3.19
C LEU A 111 8.06 -1.31 2.69
N GLY A 112 8.80 -1.17 1.59
CA GLY A 112 9.63 -2.22 1.02
C GLY A 112 10.75 -2.65 1.97
N MET A 113 11.46 -1.70 2.58
CA MET A 113 12.51 -2.00 3.57
C MET A 113 11.91 -2.58 4.86
N GLY A 114 10.72 -2.14 5.25
CA GLY A 114 9.97 -2.69 6.38
C GLY A 114 9.60 -4.18 6.20
N SER A 115 9.46 -4.67 4.96
CA SER A 115 9.17 -6.08 4.70
C SER A 115 10.26 -7.04 5.20
N ALA A 116 11.51 -6.60 5.25
CA ALA A 116 12.60 -7.40 5.84
C ALA A 116 12.37 -7.63 7.36
N VAL A 117 11.82 -6.63 8.06
CA VAL A 117 11.46 -6.77 9.48
C VAL A 117 10.36 -7.82 9.64
N GLU A 118 9.35 -7.79 8.78
CA GLU A 118 8.24 -8.75 8.79
C GLU A 118 8.76 -10.18 8.66
N THR A 119 9.66 -10.44 7.72
CA THR A 119 10.24 -11.77 7.50
C THR A 119 11.10 -12.22 8.67
N LEU A 120 12.07 -11.38 9.12
CA LEU A 120 12.97 -11.74 10.20
C LEU A 120 12.23 -11.93 11.53
N CYS A 121 11.29 -11.03 11.85
CA CYS A 121 10.47 -11.15 13.04
C CYS A 121 9.48 -12.32 12.94
N GLY A 122 8.90 -12.60 11.75
CA GLY A 122 8.01 -13.73 11.54
C GLY A 122 8.71 -15.06 11.75
N GLN A 123 9.89 -15.25 11.17
CA GLN A 123 10.70 -16.44 11.34
C GLN A 123 11.16 -16.61 12.80
N ALA A 124 11.63 -15.53 13.45
CA ALA A 124 12.01 -15.58 14.85
C ALA A 124 10.81 -15.88 15.77
N TYR A 125 9.63 -15.33 15.46
CA TYR A 125 8.39 -15.61 16.18
C TYR A 125 7.95 -17.07 16.02
N GLY A 126 7.96 -17.59 14.78
CA GLY A 126 7.66 -18.99 14.50
C GLY A 126 8.64 -19.96 15.17
N ALA A 127 9.92 -19.59 15.23
CA ALA A 127 10.98 -20.34 15.92
C ALA A 127 11.00 -20.13 17.46
N HIS A 128 10.03 -19.39 18.04
CA HIS A 128 9.95 -19.06 19.48
C HIS A 128 11.16 -18.28 20.05
N ARG A 129 11.94 -17.59 19.20
CA ARG A 129 13.09 -16.77 19.59
C ARG A 129 12.68 -15.31 19.83
N TYR A 130 11.93 -15.08 20.89
CA TYR A 130 11.34 -13.76 21.20
C TYR A 130 12.37 -12.69 21.57
N ASP A 131 13.54 -13.07 22.09
CA ASP A 131 14.69 -12.23 22.38
C ASP A 131 15.20 -11.47 21.14
N MET A 132 15.14 -12.09 19.96
CA MET A 132 15.61 -11.51 18.71
C MET A 132 14.67 -10.45 18.14
N LEU A 133 13.38 -10.49 18.45
CA LEU A 133 12.36 -9.60 17.91
C LEU A 133 12.63 -8.13 18.21
N GLY A 134 12.99 -7.81 19.47
CA GLY A 134 13.33 -6.44 19.86
C GLY A 134 14.61 -5.91 19.19
N ILE A 135 15.59 -6.78 19.00
CA ILE A 135 16.86 -6.45 18.33
C ILE A 135 16.59 -6.12 16.85
N TYR A 136 15.77 -6.93 16.16
CA TYR A 136 15.41 -6.67 14.77
C TYR A 136 14.63 -5.38 14.60
N LEU A 137 13.66 -5.09 15.50
CA LEU A 137 12.91 -3.84 15.50
C LEU A 137 13.84 -2.62 15.62
N GLN A 138 14.76 -2.62 16.60
CA GLN A 138 15.68 -1.51 16.83
C GLN A 138 16.62 -1.28 15.65
N ARG A 139 17.28 -2.34 15.16
CA ARG A 139 18.21 -2.26 14.03
C ARG A 139 17.51 -1.74 12.76
N ALA A 140 16.33 -2.25 12.46
CA ALA A 140 15.56 -1.81 11.31
C ALA A 140 15.11 -0.35 11.43
N THR A 141 14.67 0.09 12.60
CA THR A 141 14.30 1.49 12.83
C THR A 141 15.48 2.43 12.58
N ILE A 142 16.67 2.08 13.05
CA ILE A 142 17.89 2.87 12.79
C ILE A 142 18.20 2.92 11.30
N VAL A 143 18.16 1.77 10.61
CA VAL A 143 18.45 1.70 9.16
C VAL A 143 17.43 2.54 8.36
N LEU A 144 16.14 2.42 8.65
CA LEU A 144 15.12 3.21 7.96
C LEU A 144 15.25 4.72 8.26
N ALA A 145 15.59 5.09 9.49
CA ALA A 145 15.86 6.48 9.84
C ALA A 145 17.08 7.05 9.09
N LEU A 146 18.16 6.26 8.95
CA LEU A 146 19.33 6.64 8.16
C LEU A 146 18.99 6.82 6.68
N VAL A 147 18.15 5.97 6.11
CA VAL A 147 17.65 6.14 4.73
C VAL A 147 16.72 7.36 4.61
N GLY A 148 16.05 7.75 5.67
CA GLY A 148 15.26 8.98 5.74
C GLY A 148 16.08 10.26 5.54
N LEU A 149 17.38 10.26 5.91
CA LEU A 149 18.25 11.45 5.78
C LEU A 149 18.44 11.89 4.32
N PRO A 150 18.90 11.04 3.38
CA PRO A 150 19.01 11.43 1.97
C PRO A 150 17.65 11.81 1.36
N MET A 151 16.54 11.18 1.78
CA MET A 151 15.21 11.59 1.35
C MET A 151 14.86 12.99 1.84
N THR A 152 15.20 13.33 3.08
CA THR A 152 15.02 14.68 3.63
C THR A 152 15.78 15.72 2.79
N ILE A 153 17.03 15.43 2.42
CA ILE A 153 17.84 16.32 1.55
C ILE A 153 17.14 16.48 0.19
N LEU A 154 16.71 15.38 -0.45
CA LEU A 154 16.01 15.41 -1.73
C LEU A 154 14.76 16.30 -1.67
N TYR A 155 13.94 16.18 -0.63
CA TYR A 155 12.71 16.95 -0.50
C TYR A 155 12.91 18.41 -0.07
N THR A 156 14.00 18.72 0.60
CA THR A 156 14.41 20.12 0.84
C THR A 156 14.65 20.85 -0.49
N PHE A 157 15.18 20.15 -1.49
CA PHE A 157 15.38 20.68 -2.84
C PHE A 157 14.21 20.38 -3.81
N SER A 158 13.00 20.15 -3.29
CA SER A 158 11.84 19.82 -4.13
C SER A 158 11.48 20.88 -5.16
N TYR A 159 11.60 22.18 -4.83
CA TYR A 159 11.29 23.27 -5.77
C TYR A 159 12.09 23.21 -7.08
N PRO A 160 13.44 23.22 -7.08
CA PRO A 160 14.21 23.12 -8.32
C PRO A 160 13.97 21.79 -9.04
N ILE A 161 13.72 20.69 -8.32
CA ILE A 161 13.42 19.39 -8.93
C ILE A 161 12.10 19.44 -9.68
N LEU A 162 11.04 20.00 -9.12
CA LEU A 162 9.74 20.14 -9.76
C LEU A 162 9.81 21.03 -11.00
N ILE A 163 10.56 22.12 -10.97
CA ILE A 163 10.81 22.98 -12.16
C ILE A 163 11.55 22.18 -13.24
N LEU A 164 12.56 21.41 -12.88
CA LEU A 164 13.31 20.57 -13.84
C LEU A 164 12.42 19.50 -14.49
N LEU A 165 11.42 19.00 -13.77
CA LEU A 165 10.42 18.05 -14.29
C LEU A 165 9.38 18.72 -15.20
N GLY A 166 9.39 20.06 -15.35
CA GLY A 166 8.52 20.80 -16.25
C GLY A 166 7.20 21.25 -15.63
N GLU A 167 7.06 21.18 -14.34
CA GLU A 167 5.85 21.65 -13.64
C GLU A 167 5.75 23.19 -13.63
N PRO A 168 4.53 23.77 -13.69
CA PRO A 168 4.32 25.22 -13.65
C PRO A 168 4.92 25.83 -12.38
N LYS A 169 5.57 27.01 -12.50
CA LYS A 169 6.25 27.67 -11.37
C LYS A 169 5.37 27.86 -10.13
N THR A 170 4.10 28.24 -10.31
CA THR A 170 3.16 28.44 -9.21
C THR A 170 2.87 27.12 -8.46
N VAL A 171 2.57 26.04 -9.20
CA VAL A 171 2.31 24.71 -8.61
C VAL A 171 3.57 24.13 -7.96
N SER A 172 4.74 24.33 -8.58
CA SER A 172 6.04 23.92 -8.02
C SER A 172 6.35 24.63 -6.72
N TYR A 173 6.08 25.92 -6.61
CA TYR A 173 6.28 26.68 -5.38
C TYR A 173 5.34 26.20 -4.26
N MET A 174 4.04 26.13 -4.55
CA MET A 174 3.05 25.63 -3.58
C MET A 174 3.30 24.16 -3.19
N GLY A 175 3.66 23.33 -4.17
CA GLY A 175 4.00 21.92 -3.95
C GLY A 175 5.25 21.76 -3.07
N SER A 176 6.28 22.56 -3.27
CA SER A 176 7.48 22.54 -2.44
C SER A 176 7.22 22.99 -1.00
N MET A 177 6.36 24.00 -0.79
CA MET A 177 5.91 24.38 0.55
C MET A 177 5.19 23.24 1.26
N TYR A 178 4.26 22.58 0.57
CA TYR A 178 3.54 21.42 1.10
C TYR A 178 4.50 20.28 1.45
N ILE A 179 5.41 19.92 0.53
CA ILE A 179 6.44 18.90 0.73
C ILE A 179 7.34 19.24 1.94
N ALA A 180 7.75 20.49 2.10
CA ALA A 180 8.55 20.92 3.24
C ALA A 180 7.82 20.67 4.58
N GLY A 181 6.51 20.91 4.65
CA GLY A 181 5.68 20.59 5.81
C GLY A 181 5.58 19.08 6.11
N LEU A 182 5.80 18.22 5.10
CA LEU A 182 5.77 16.77 5.24
C LEU A 182 7.14 16.15 5.59
N ILE A 183 8.25 16.89 5.53
CA ILE A 183 9.59 16.33 5.80
C ILE A 183 9.66 15.57 7.15
N PRO A 184 9.12 16.04 8.28
CA PRO A 184 9.17 15.30 9.53
C PRO A 184 8.38 13.99 9.50
N GLN A 185 7.45 13.83 8.56
CA GLN A 185 6.68 12.59 8.35
C GLN A 185 7.57 11.44 7.83
N ILE A 186 8.70 11.74 7.17
CA ILE A 186 9.67 10.73 6.70
C ILE A 186 10.14 9.86 7.88
N PHE A 187 10.47 10.50 8.99
CA PHE A 187 10.92 9.79 10.20
C PHE A 187 9.76 9.09 10.92
N ALA A 188 8.56 9.67 10.88
CA ALA A 188 7.36 8.96 11.34
C ALA A 188 7.13 7.67 10.54
N TYR A 189 7.32 7.68 9.22
CA TYR A 189 7.25 6.49 8.39
C TYR A 189 8.32 5.45 8.75
N ALA A 190 9.57 5.87 8.97
CA ALA A 190 10.65 4.97 9.37
C ALA A 190 10.30 4.17 10.64
N VAL A 191 9.74 4.82 11.66
CA VAL A 191 9.29 4.17 12.89
C VAL A 191 7.99 3.39 12.67
N ASN A 192 7.01 3.98 11.98
CA ASN A 192 5.70 3.35 11.78
C ASN A 192 5.80 2.01 11.05
N PHE A 193 6.55 1.94 9.94
CA PHE A 193 6.64 0.70 9.16
C PHE A 193 7.38 -0.40 9.92
N THR A 194 8.43 -0.09 10.67
CA THR A 194 9.13 -1.08 11.49
C THR A 194 8.22 -1.61 12.61
N VAL A 195 7.52 -0.72 13.32
CA VAL A 195 6.59 -1.09 14.40
C VAL A 195 5.40 -1.86 13.86
N GLN A 196 4.80 -1.42 12.75
CA GLN A 196 3.66 -2.09 12.13
C GLN A 196 4.02 -3.51 11.68
N LYS A 197 5.17 -3.67 10.99
CA LYS A 197 5.65 -4.98 10.53
C LYS A 197 6.05 -5.90 11.69
N PHE A 198 6.63 -5.37 12.73
CA PHE A 198 6.91 -6.09 13.98
C PHE A 198 5.63 -6.62 14.64
N LEU A 199 4.56 -5.81 14.71
CA LEU A 199 3.26 -6.25 15.23
C LEU A 199 2.59 -7.28 14.31
N GLN A 200 2.63 -7.07 13.01
CA GLN A 200 2.08 -7.99 12.01
C GLN A 200 2.76 -9.37 12.09
N ALA A 201 4.08 -9.41 12.19
CA ALA A 201 4.86 -10.65 12.31
C ALA A 201 4.44 -11.50 13.52
N GLN A 202 3.97 -10.87 14.59
CA GLN A 202 3.43 -11.54 15.79
C GLN A 202 1.92 -11.78 15.70
N SER A 203 1.31 -11.64 14.53
CA SER A 203 -0.14 -11.77 14.31
C SER A 203 -0.99 -10.78 15.12
N VAL A 204 -0.42 -9.63 15.52
CA VAL A 204 -1.06 -8.56 16.31
C VAL A 204 -1.39 -7.38 15.40
N VAL A 205 -2.41 -7.51 14.54
CA VAL A 205 -2.74 -6.49 13.53
C VAL A 205 -3.86 -5.54 13.99
N SER A 206 -4.83 -6.05 14.74
CA SER A 206 -6.03 -5.32 15.13
C SER A 206 -5.78 -4.01 15.88
N PRO A 207 -4.84 -3.91 16.87
CA PRO A 207 -4.58 -2.65 17.56
C PRO A 207 -4.09 -1.55 16.62
N SER A 208 -3.20 -1.87 15.67
CA SER A 208 -2.73 -0.91 14.67
C SER A 208 -3.88 -0.42 13.79
N ALA A 209 -4.85 -1.27 13.44
CA ALA A 209 -6.04 -0.89 12.68
C ALA A 209 -6.92 0.11 13.44
N TYR A 210 -7.15 -0.12 14.73
CA TYR A 210 -7.94 0.81 15.56
C TYR A 210 -7.23 2.15 15.75
N ILE A 211 -5.93 2.12 16.05
CA ILE A 211 -5.12 3.35 16.18
C ILE A 211 -5.18 4.18 14.90
N SER A 212 -5.01 3.54 13.74
CA SER A 212 -5.08 4.21 12.44
C SER A 212 -6.47 4.80 12.17
N ALA A 213 -7.55 4.08 12.50
CA ALA A 213 -8.92 4.57 12.31
C ALA A 213 -9.21 5.81 13.18
N VAL A 214 -8.80 5.80 14.45
CA VAL A 214 -8.93 6.97 15.34
C VAL A 214 -8.08 8.14 14.83
N ALA A 215 -6.85 7.87 14.36
CA ALA A 215 -5.98 8.90 13.81
C ALA A 215 -6.55 9.56 12.54
N LEU A 216 -7.26 8.81 11.69
CA LEU A 216 -7.96 9.39 10.53
C LEU A 216 -9.06 10.36 10.96
N LEU A 217 -9.89 9.99 11.94
CA LEU A 217 -10.93 10.88 12.46
C LEU A 217 -10.33 12.14 13.07
N LEU A 218 -9.27 11.99 13.85
CA LEU A 218 -8.51 13.10 14.41
C LEU A 218 -7.94 14.01 13.32
N GLN A 219 -7.33 13.42 12.28
CA GLN A 219 -6.80 14.18 11.14
C GLN A 219 -7.87 15.00 10.43
N ILE A 220 -9.02 14.40 10.12
CA ILE A 220 -10.13 15.10 9.45
C ILE A 220 -10.57 16.31 10.31
N SER A 221 -10.78 16.09 11.60
CA SER A 221 -11.19 17.15 12.53
C SER A 221 -10.15 18.26 12.65
N LEU A 222 -8.88 17.91 12.84
CA LEU A 222 -7.78 18.88 12.95
C LEU A 222 -7.54 19.63 11.63
N THR A 223 -7.68 18.96 10.48
CA THR A 223 -7.54 19.61 9.17
C THR A 223 -8.66 20.63 8.96
N TRP A 224 -9.88 20.30 9.36
CA TRP A 224 -11.00 21.24 9.32
C TRP A 224 -10.70 22.48 10.16
N VAL A 225 -10.21 22.32 11.40
CA VAL A 225 -9.81 23.43 12.27
C VAL A 225 -8.67 24.25 11.65
N ALA A 226 -7.62 23.59 11.17
CA ALA A 226 -6.46 24.27 10.59
C ALA A 226 -6.82 25.08 9.34
N VAL A 227 -7.70 24.57 8.49
CA VAL A 227 -8.09 25.23 7.23
C VAL A 227 -9.13 26.32 7.46
N TYR A 228 -10.23 26.03 8.18
CA TYR A 228 -11.36 26.94 8.26
C TYR A 228 -11.38 27.85 9.49
N VAL A 229 -10.78 27.43 10.62
CA VAL A 229 -10.74 28.24 11.85
C VAL A 229 -9.44 29.03 11.92
N MET A 230 -8.30 28.35 11.68
CA MET A 230 -6.97 28.99 11.80
C MET A 230 -6.50 29.64 10.49
N ASN A 231 -7.18 29.41 9.35
CA ASN A 231 -6.82 29.91 8.02
C ASN A 231 -5.36 29.62 7.61
N MET A 232 -4.82 28.48 8.04
CA MET A 232 -3.44 28.08 7.74
C MET A 232 -3.23 27.59 6.30
N GLY A 233 -4.31 27.43 5.51
CA GLY A 233 -4.26 27.01 4.12
C GLY A 233 -3.50 25.71 3.91
N LEU A 234 -2.64 25.70 2.89
CA LEU A 234 -1.88 24.52 2.45
C LEU A 234 -0.92 23.98 3.52
N MET A 235 -0.26 24.85 4.25
CA MET A 235 0.68 24.46 5.33
C MET A 235 -0.05 23.79 6.50
N GLY A 236 -1.26 24.25 6.82
CA GLY A 236 -2.10 23.62 7.84
C GLY A 236 -2.40 22.17 7.49
N ILE A 237 -2.75 21.89 6.24
CA ILE A 237 -3.00 20.52 5.74
C ILE A 237 -1.74 19.64 5.91
N ALA A 238 -0.56 20.15 5.54
CA ALA A 238 0.71 19.42 5.65
C ALA A 238 1.08 19.09 7.11
N TYR A 239 1.01 20.08 7.99
CA TYR A 239 1.34 19.87 9.40
C TYR A 239 0.38 18.93 10.11
N VAL A 240 -0.92 19.05 9.86
CA VAL A 240 -1.90 18.14 10.44
C VAL A 240 -1.67 16.70 9.98
N LEU A 241 -1.37 16.48 8.70
CA LEU A 241 -1.03 15.15 8.19
C LEU A 241 0.21 14.59 8.89
N THR A 242 1.26 15.38 9.00
CA THR A 242 2.51 15.01 9.68
C THR A 242 2.27 14.67 11.16
N ILE A 243 1.53 15.50 11.89
CA ILE A 243 1.18 15.26 13.30
C ILE A 243 0.37 13.98 13.45
N SER A 244 -0.58 13.71 12.54
CA SER A 244 -1.39 12.50 12.59
C SER A 244 -0.55 11.23 12.45
N TRP A 245 0.50 11.23 11.62
CA TRP A 245 1.43 10.11 11.53
C TRP A 245 2.25 9.92 12.80
N TRP A 246 2.69 11.01 13.44
CA TRP A 246 3.38 10.94 14.74
C TRP A 246 2.45 10.45 15.86
N VAL A 247 1.17 10.79 15.83
CA VAL A 247 0.17 10.24 16.77
C VAL A 247 0.02 8.72 16.58
N ILE A 248 -0.04 8.23 15.34
CA ILE A 248 -0.06 6.78 15.06
C ILE A 248 1.18 6.10 15.63
N VAL A 249 2.37 6.63 15.36
CA VAL A 249 3.64 6.10 15.87
C VAL A 249 3.67 6.09 17.40
N GLY A 250 3.30 7.20 18.02
CA GLY A 250 3.27 7.33 19.48
C GLY A 250 2.31 6.32 20.13
N ALA A 251 1.10 6.20 19.58
CA ALA A 251 0.08 5.27 20.09
C ALA A 251 0.48 3.80 19.90
N GLN A 252 1.07 3.43 18.76
CA GLN A 252 1.58 2.08 18.54
C GLN A 252 2.77 1.75 19.45
N SER A 253 3.70 2.68 19.60
CA SER A 253 4.86 2.51 20.50
C SER A 253 4.42 2.39 21.96
N PHE A 254 3.46 3.21 22.38
CA PHE A 254 2.84 3.13 23.71
C PHE A 254 2.14 1.79 23.91
N TYR A 255 1.40 1.32 22.91
CA TYR A 255 0.76 0.00 22.95
C TYR A 255 1.78 -1.12 23.17
N ILE A 256 2.92 -1.09 22.49
CA ILE A 256 4.02 -2.04 22.68
C ILE A 256 4.56 -1.97 24.11
N ALA A 257 4.80 -0.75 24.62
CA ALA A 257 5.40 -0.55 25.95
C ALA A 257 4.50 -0.97 27.11
N VAL A 258 3.18 -0.80 26.99
CA VAL A 258 2.22 -1.02 28.07
C VAL A 258 1.50 -2.37 27.98
N SER A 259 1.48 -3.00 26.80
CA SER A 259 0.72 -4.23 26.59
C SER A 259 1.37 -5.43 27.31
N PRO A 260 0.64 -6.07 28.23
CA PRO A 260 1.14 -7.29 28.91
C PRO A 260 1.38 -8.46 27.93
N ARG A 261 0.97 -8.31 26.67
CA ARG A 261 1.14 -9.29 25.60
C ARG A 261 2.59 -9.44 25.17
N PHE A 262 3.41 -8.40 25.35
CA PHE A 262 4.86 -8.50 25.23
C PHE A 262 5.49 -9.01 26.52
N LEU A 263 4.69 -9.11 27.60
CA LEU A 263 4.97 -9.78 28.85
C LEU A 263 4.07 -11.00 29.10
N PHE A 264 2.79 -11.00 28.70
CA PHE A 264 1.84 -12.15 28.67
C PHE A 264 0.45 -11.77 28.13
N PHE A 265 -0.21 -12.68 27.43
CA PHE A 265 -1.46 -12.53 26.64
C PHE A 265 -2.74 -12.11 27.41
N SER A 266 -3.57 -11.23 26.82
CA SER A 266 -5.02 -11.21 27.03
C SER A 266 -5.81 -10.54 25.89
N PRO A 267 -7.01 -11.01 25.49
CA PRO A 267 -7.74 -10.53 24.31
C PRO A 267 -8.78 -9.47 24.67
N VAL A 268 -8.78 -8.35 23.96
CA VAL A 268 -9.92 -7.43 23.94
C VAL A 268 -10.50 -7.38 22.53
N CYS A 269 -11.76 -7.83 22.44
CA CYS A 269 -12.57 -7.82 21.23
C CYS A 269 -13.41 -6.54 21.24
N LEU A 270 -13.25 -5.64 20.25
CA LEU A 270 -14.19 -4.55 19.99
C LEU A 270 -14.64 -4.61 18.52
N LYS A 271 -15.95 -4.69 18.35
CA LYS A 271 -16.63 -4.61 17.06
C LYS A 271 -16.70 -3.14 16.63
N ILE A 272 -16.23 -2.82 15.44
CA ILE A 272 -16.45 -1.51 14.82
C ILE A 272 -17.32 -1.68 13.58
N GLN A 273 -18.36 -0.88 13.57
CA GLN A 273 -19.37 -0.76 12.53
C GLN A 273 -18.98 0.37 11.55
N HIS A 274 -18.94 0.02 10.30
CA HIS A 274 -19.07 0.81 9.08
C HIS A 274 -18.66 2.31 9.05
N ALA A 275 -17.51 2.61 8.48
CA ALA A 275 -17.23 3.91 7.87
C ALA A 275 -17.31 3.78 6.34
N ARG A 276 -18.29 4.41 5.72
CA ARG A 276 -18.40 4.54 4.26
C ARG A 276 -17.39 5.60 3.80
N LEU A 277 -16.24 5.17 3.31
CA LEU A 277 -15.28 6.03 2.61
C LEU A 277 -15.43 5.78 1.10
N ILE A 278 -15.74 6.85 0.37
CA ILE A 278 -15.78 6.84 -1.09
C ILE A 278 -14.34 6.86 -1.59
N LEU A 279 -13.78 5.68 -1.85
CA LEU A 279 -12.48 5.50 -2.49
C LEU A 279 -12.70 5.05 -3.95
N SER A 280 -11.79 5.45 -4.84
CA SER A 280 -11.77 4.95 -6.21
C SER A 280 -11.79 3.42 -6.24
N PRO A 281 -12.60 2.76 -7.07
CA PRO A 281 -12.72 1.29 -7.10
C PRO A 281 -11.38 0.57 -7.28
N TYR A 282 -10.48 1.13 -8.10
CA TYR A 282 -9.13 0.58 -8.30
C TYR A 282 -8.27 0.64 -7.02
N ALA A 283 -8.31 1.78 -6.32
CA ALA A 283 -7.54 1.93 -5.08
C ALA A 283 -8.04 0.99 -3.98
N LEU A 284 -9.36 0.75 -3.91
CA LEU A 284 -9.96 -0.21 -2.97
C LEU A 284 -9.49 -1.64 -3.24
N SER A 285 -9.59 -2.10 -4.49
CA SER A 285 -9.15 -3.44 -4.90
C SER A 285 -7.66 -3.65 -4.63
N PHE A 286 -6.82 -2.66 -4.95
CA PHE A 286 -5.38 -2.71 -4.67
C PHE A 286 -5.10 -2.82 -3.16
N MET A 287 -5.81 -2.08 -2.31
CA MET A 287 -5.64 -2.15 -0.84
C MET A 287 -6.06 -3.49 -0.24
N VAL A 288 -7.09 -4.12 -0.79
CA VAL A 288 -7.47 -5.50 -0.43
C VAL A 288 -6.33 -6.47 -0.76
N SER A 289 -5.78 -6.38 -1.97
CA SER A 289 -4.66 -7.24 -2.41
C SER A 289 -3.40 -7.05 -1.56
N VAL A 290 -3.09 -5.81 -1.16
CA VAL A 290 -1.96 -5.50 -0.25
C VAL A 290 -2.20 -6.05 1.16
N GLY A 291 -3.45 -6.06 1.63
CA GLY A 291 -3.81 -6.71 2.89
C GLY A 291 -3.59 -8.23 2.87
N PHE A 292 -3.95 -8.89 1.76
CA PHE A 292 -3.66 -10.30 1.56
C PHE A 292 -2.16 -10.59 1.39
N ASN A 293 -1.41 -9.70 0.73
CA ASN A 293 0.05 -9.76 0.67
C ASN A 293 0.67 -9.84 2.07
N ALA A 294 0.29 -8.91 2.97
CA ALA A 294 0.78 -8.88 4.33
C ALA A 294 0.39 -10.15 5.12
N ALA A 295 -0.85 -10.60 4.99
CA ALA A 295 -1.31 -11.81 5.68
C ALA A 295 -0.58 -13.07 5.19
N ALA A 296 -0.39 -13.22 3.88
CA ALA A 296 0.34 -14.35 3.28
C ALA A 296 1.82 -14.36 3.69
N SER A 297 2.46 -13.18 3.71
CA SER A 297 3.84 -13.03 4.16
C SER A 297 4.02 -13.47 5.61
N VAL A 298 3.16 -12.98 6.52
CA VAL A 298 3.19 -13.34 7.95
C VAL A 298 2.95 -14.83 8.16
N ARG A 299 1.93 -15.40 7.50
CA ARG A 299 1.63 -16.83 7.64
C ARG A 299 2.78 -17.70 7.16
N THR A 300 3.32 -17.39 5.97
CA THR A 300 4.44 -18.15 5.40
C THR A 300 5.69 -18.05 6.28
N SER A 301 6.06 -16.85 6.74
CA SER A 301 7.25 -16.65 7.58
C SER A 301 7.12 -17.36 8.95
N ASN A 302 5.95 -17.31 9.58
CA ASN A 302 5.71 -17.95 10.86
C ASN A 302 5.75 -19.49 10.75
N GLU A 303 5.09 -20.07 9.74
CA GLU A 303 5.09 -21.53 9.54
C GLU A 303 6.48 -22.05 9.16
N LEU A 304 7.24 -21.32 8.33
CA LEU A 304 8.63 -21.67 8.03
C LEU A 304 9.54 -21.54 9.26
N GLY A 305 9.34 -20.50 10.06
CA GLY A 305 10.06 -20.32 11.32
C GLY A 305 9.76 -21.42 12.35
N ALA A 306 8.53 -21.93 12.38
CA ALA A 306 8.11 -23.06 13.21
C ALA A 306 8.56 -24.42 12.67
N GLY A 307 9.13 -24.49 11.45
CA GLY A 307 9.56 -25.74 10.84
C GLY A 307 8.44 -26.55 10.16
N ASN A 308 7.33 -25.90 9.78
CA ASN A 308 6.14 -26.51 9.20
C ASN A 308 5.98 -26.22 7.68
N PRO A 309 6.78 -26.80 6.78
CA PRO A 309 6.77 -26.45 5.36
C PRO A 309 5.47 -26.83 4.64
N LYS A 310 4.76 -27.87 5.07
CA LYS A 310 3.48 -28.27 4.48
C LYS A 310 2.38 -27.28 4.80
N SER A 311 2.34 -26.77 6.03
CA SER A 311 1.41 -25.71 6.42
C SER A 311 1.71 -24.41 5.69
N ALA A 312 2.98 -24.03 5.51
CA ALA A 312 3.39 -22.86 4.75
C ALA A 312 2.92 -22.96 3.28
N LEU A 313 3.11 -24.12 2.64
CA LEU A 313 2.65 -24.35 1.27
C LEU A 313 1.12 -24.30 1.17
N PHE A 314 0.42 -24.92 2.09
CA PHE A 314 -1.05 -24.92 2.13
C PHE A 314 -1.61 -23.51 2.34
N SER A 315 -1.03 -22.75 3.26
CA SER A 315 -1.35 -21.33 3.49
C SER A 315 -1.18 -20.50 2.22
N THR A 316 -0.07 -20.69 1.49
CA THR A 316 0.20 -20.02 0.20
C THR A 316 -0.91 -20.29 -0.83
N TRP A 317 -1.30 -21.55 -1.02
CA TRP A 317 -2.37 -21.91 -1.96
C TRP A 317 -3.72 -21.34 -1.54
N THR A 318 -4.06 -21.42 -0.25
CA THR A 318 -5.32 -20.91 0.29
C THR A 318 -5.40 -19.40 0.14
N ALA A 319 -4.36 -18.67 0.53
CA ALA A 319 -4.31 -17.22 0.42
C ALA A 319 -4.43 -16.75 -1.04
N THR A 320 -3.70 -17.38 -1.96
CA THR A 320 -3.74 -17.06 -3.38
C THR A 320 -5.12 -17.32 -3.98
N PHE A 321 -5.72 -18.47 -3.65
CA PHE A 321 -7.06 -18.84 -4.16
C PHE A 321 -8.14 -17.88 -3.64
N VAL A 322 -8.14 -17.56 -2.34
CA VAL A 322 -9.12 -16.64 -1.74
C VAL A 322 -8.99 -15.25 -2.34
N SER A 323 -7.77 -14.73 -2.46
CA SER A 323 -7.52 -13.42 -3.07
C SER A 323 -7.95 -13.38 -4.54
N PHE A 324 -7.69 -14.46 -5.29
CA PHE A 324 -8.16 -14.61 -6.68
C PHE A 324 -9.69 -14.57 -6.78
N VAL A 325 -10.40 -15.32 -5.93
CA VAL A 325 -11.88 -15.35 -5.94
C VAL A 325 -12.44 -13.95 -5.63
N ILE A 326 -11.86 -13.25 -4.64
CA ILE A 326 -12.28 -11.88 -4.31
C ILE A 326 -12.03 -10.95 -5.49
N SER A 327 -10.85 -10.99 -6.13
CA SER A 327 -10.52 -10.12 -7.25
C SER A 327 -11.41 -10.39 -8.49
N VAL A 328 -11.82 -11.65 -8.71
CA VAL A 328 -12.80 -11.98 -9.75
C VAL A 328 -14.17 -11.37 -9.41
N ALA A 329 -14.61 -11.46 -8.16
CA ALA A 329 -15.87 -10.84 -7.74
C ALA A 329 -15.83 -9.30 -7.88
N GLU A 330 -14.72 -8.65 -7.52
CA GLU A 330 -14.50 -7.21 -7.72
C GLU A 330 -14.49 -6.83 -9.21
N ALA A 331 -13.82 -7.61 -10.06
CA ALA A 331 -13.80 -7.39 -11.51
C ALA A 331 -15.20 -7.52 -12.14
N LEU A 332 -15.99 -8.50 -11.73
CA LEU A 332 -17.37 -8.66 -12.16
C LEU A 332 -18.25 -7.49 -11.71
N ALA A 333 -18.07 -7.02 -10.47
CA ALA A 333 -18.77 -5.84 -9.96
C ALA A 333 -18.44 -4.58 -10.76
N VAL A 334 -17.17 -4.38 -11.14
CA VAL A 334 -16.75 -3.26 -12.00
C VAL A 334 -17.36 -3.35 -13.38
N ILE A 335 -17.38 -4.53 -14.02
CA ILE A 335 -17.98 -4.73 -15.32
C ILE A 335 -19.50 -4.48 -15.27
N TRP A 336 -20.18 -4.98 -14.22
CA TRP A 336 -21.61 -4.79 -14.06
C TRP A 336 -22.01 -3.34 -13.81
N SER A 337 -21.20 -2.60 -13.05
CA SER A 337 -21.45 -1.19 -12.72
C SER A 337 -20.76 -0.19 -13.66
N ARG A 338 -20.17 -0.64 -14.77
CA ARG A 338 -19.32 0.19 -15.68
C ARG A 338 -20.00 1.48 -16.13
N ASP A 339 -21.29 1.42 -16.45
CA ASP A 339 -22.05 2.55 -16.98
C ASP A 339 -22.45 3.56 -15.88
N TYR A 340 -22.35 3.19 -14.62
CA TYR A 340 -22.70 4.03 -13.46
C TYR A 340 -21.48 4.54 -12.66
N ILE A 341 -20.36 3.81 -12.69
CA ILE A 341 -19.16 4.13 -11.91
C ILE A 341 -18.60 5.52 -12.22
N SER A 342 -18.63 5.92 -13.48
CA SER A 342 -18.13 7.21 -13.95
C SER A 342 -18.92 8.40 -13.40
N TYR A 343 -20.24 8.25 -13.21
CA TYR A 343 -21.10 9.32 -12.69
C TYR A 343 -20.88 9.63 -11.22
N ILE A 344 -20.14 8.78 -10.49
CA ILE A 344 -19.69 9.08 -9.12
C ILE A 344 -18.63 10.19 -9.12
N PHE A 345 -17.88 10.35 -10.24
CA PHE A 345 -16.74 11.25 -10.33
C PHE A 345 -16.96 12.43 -11.28
N THR A 346 -17.86 12.29 -12.27
CA THR A 346 -18.11 13.32 -13.27
C THR A 346 -19.56 13.29 -13.77
N SER A 347 -20.09 14.47 -14.08
CA SER A 347 -21.37 14.63 -14.77
C SER A 347 -21.21 14.75 -16.29
N ASP A 348 -19.98 14.72 -16.82
CA ASP A 348 -19.72 14.82 -18.25
C ASP A 348 -19.90 13.45 -18.93
N VAL A 349 -20.88 13.37 -19.84
CA VAL A 349 -21.26 12.15 -20.58
C VAL A 349 -20.10 11.61 -21.44
N HIS A 350 -19.30 12.48 -22.07
CA HIS A 350 -18.18 12.04 -22.90
C HIS A 350 -17.05 11.39 -22.08
N VAL A 351 -16.81 11.91 -20.87
CA VAL A 351 -15.85 11.31 -19.93
C VAL A 351 -16.40 9.99 -19.40
N ALA A 352 -17.72 9.92 -19.14
CA ALA A 352 -18.37 8.70 -18.68
C ALA A 352 -18.30 7.56 -19.71
N GLU A 353 -18.54 7.84 -20.99
CA GLU A 353 -18.40 6.86 -22.07
C GLU A 353 -16.96 6.35 -22.19
N ALA A 354 -15.96 7.25 -22.17
CA ALA A 354 -14.55 6.86 -22.24
C ALA A 354 -14.11 5.98 -21.05
N VAL A 355 -14.63 6.23 -19.85
CA VAL A 355 -14.37 5.40 -18.66
C VAL A 355 -15.03 4.03 -18.81
N SER A 356 -16.26 3.95 -19.31
CA SER A 356 -16.98 2.69 -19.56
C SER A 356 -16.22 1.78 -20.53
N GLU A 357 -15.63 2.36 -21.61
CA GLU A 357 -14.79 1.62 -22.57
C GLU A 357 -13.50 1.05 -21.95
N LEU A 358 -12.97 1.68 -20.89
CA LEU A 358 -11.76 1.25 -20.20
C LEU A 358 -12.05 0.21 -19.10
N CYS A 359 -13.28 0.06 -18.63
CA CYS A 359 -13.64 -0.86 -17.56
C CYS A 359 -13.25 -2.34 -17.80
N PRO A 360 -13.32 -2.91 -19.01
CA PRO A 360 -12.86 -4.28 -19.25
C PRO A 360 -11.35 -4.46 -18.98
N PHE A 361 -10.52 -3.47 -19.38
CA PHE A 361 -9.08 -3.49 -19.10
C PHE A 361 -8.81 -3.34 -17.60
N LEU A 362 -9.59 -2.49 -16.92
CA LEU A 362 -9.54 -2.35 -15.47
C LEU A 362 -9.88 -3.68 -14.78
N ALA A 363 -10.91 -4.40 -15.22
CA ALA A 363 -11.31 -5.69 -14.66
C ALA A 363 -10.18 -6.73 -14.78
N VAL A 364 -9.53 -6.84 -15.94
CA VAL A 364 -8.36 -7.72 -16.12
C VAL A 364 -7.22 -7.31 -15.17
N THR A 365 -6.96 -6.02 -15.03
CA THR A 365 -5.93 -5.50 -14.11
C THR A 365 -6.25 -5.86 -12.65
N ILE A 366 -7.51 -5.78 -12.23
CA ILE A 366 -7.96 -6.16 -10.88
C ILE A 366 -7.70 -7.64 -10.62
N ILE A 367 -8.03 -8.53 -11.56
CA ILE A 367 -7.78 -9.97 -11.42
C ILE A 367 -6.28 -10.27 -11.27
N LEU A 368 -5.44 -9.66 -12.09
CA LEU A 368 -3.99 -9.82 -12.02
C LEU A 368 -3.42 -9.29 -10.69
N ASN A 369 -3.93 -8.16 -10.22
CA ASN A 369 -3.57 -7.59 -8.93
C ASN A 369 -4.07 -8.42 -7.73
N GLY A 370 -5.04 -9.31 -7.91
CA GLY A 370 -5.46 -10.26 -6.88
C GLY A 370 -4.45 -11.37 -6.62
N ILE A 371 -3.59 -11.69 -7.57
CA ILE A 371 -2.62 -12.80 -7.49
C ILE A 371 -1.21 -12.29 -7.18
N GLN A 372 -0.73 -11.31 -7.96
CA GLN A 372 0.67 -10.87 -7.94
C GLN A 372 1.13 -10.38 -6.56
N PRO A 373 0.40 -9.52 -5.82
CA PRO A 373 0.84 -9.10 -4.49
C PRO A 373 0.90 -10.24 -3.48
N VAL A 374 -0.02 -11.20 -3.54
CA VAL A 374 -0.03 -12.35 -2.61
C VAL A 374 1.21 -13.22 -2.82
N LEU A 375 1.53 -13.56 -4.07
CA LEU A 375 2.76 -14.31 -4.39
C LEU A 375 4.02 -13.53 -4.00
N SER A 376 4.00 -12.22 -4.17
CA SER A 376 5.09 -11.35 -3.70
C SER A 376 5.23 -11.40 -2.17
N GLY A 377 4.12 -11.38 -1.43
CA GLY A 377 4.09 -11.53 0.02
C GLY A 377 4.66 -12.88 0.48
N VAL A 378 4.28 -13.98 -0.18
CA VAL A 378 4.83 -15.31 0.09
C VAL A 378 6.35 -15.33 -0.13
N ALA A 379 6.83 -14.79 -1.25
CA ALA A 379 8.26 -14.72 -1.54
C ALA A 379 9.02 -13.88 -0.51
N VAL A 380 8.42 -12.76 -0.04
CA VAL A 380 8.95 -11.96 1.06
C VAL A 380 8.98 -12.77 2.35
N GLY A 381 7.92 -13.50 2.69
CA GLY A 381 7.84 -14.36 3.87
C GLY A 381 8.88 -15.49 3.86
N CYS A 382 9.26 -15.98 2.68
CA CYS A 382 10.36 -16.93 2.49
C CYS A 382 11.76 -16.31 2.61
N GLY A 383 11.88 -14.98 2.71
CA GLY A 383 13.16 -14.29 2.74
C GLY A 383 13.72 -13.93 1.34
N TRP A 384 12.92 -14.03 0.27
CA TRP A 384 13.35 -13.78 -1.11
C TRP A 384 13.11 -12.34 -1.58
N GLN A 385 13.24 -11.35 -0.68
CA GLN A 385 13.00 -9.92 -0.97
C GLN A 385 13.83 -9.41 -2.16
N THR A 386 15.10 -9.84 -2.26
CA THR A 386 16.00 -9.43 -3.33
C THR A 386 15.50 -9.88 -4.71
N TYR A 387 15.00 -11.11 -4.82
CA TYR A 387 14.42 -11.61 -6.07
C TYR A 387 13.13 -10.88 -6.44
N VAL A 388 12.27 -10.59 -5.46
CA VAL A 388 11.05 -9.79 -5.66
C VAL A 388 11.41 -8.40 -6.16
N ALA A 389 12.45 -7.77 -5.59
CA ALA A 389 12.91 -6.45 -6.04
C ALA A 389 13.42 -6.50 -7.49
N TYR A 390 14.23 -7.48 -7.88
CA TYR A 390 14.72 -7.63 -9.26
C TYR A 390 13.59 -7.85 -10.26
N VAL A 391 12.61 -8.72 -9.93
CA VAL A 391 11.44 -8.97 -10.79
C VAL A 391 10.63 -7.69 -10.95
N ASN A 392 10.36 -6.98 -9.87
CA ASN A 392 9.58 -5.73 -9.90
C ASN A 392 10.29 -4.65 -10.72
N VAL A 393 11.60 -4.43 -10.51
CA VAL A 393 12.39 -3.47 -11.30
C VAL A 393 12.38 -3.87 -12.78
N GLY A 394 12.61 -5.14 -13.10
CA GLY A 394 12.57 -5.63 -14.46
C GLY A 394 11.22 -5.43 -15.14
N CYS A 395 10.13 -5.86 -14.49
CA CYS A 395 8.78 -5.76 -15.04
C CYS A 395 8.29 -4.31 -15.17
N TYR A 396 8.46 -3.49 -14.13
CA TYR A 396 7.91 -2.14 -14.14
C TYR A 396 8.76 -1.15 -14.94
N TYR A 397 10.08 -1.16 -14.78
CA TYR A 397 10.95 -0.15 -15.38
C TYR A 397 11.52 -0.56 -16.74
N ILE A 398 11.97 -1.82 -16.91
CA ILE A 398 12.59 -2.27 -18.16
C ILE A 398 11.51 -2.61 -19.21
N VAL A 399 10.41 -3.22 -18.82
CA VAL A 399 9.32 -3.63 -19.71
C VAL A 399 8.19 -2.60 -19.70
N GLY A 400 7.69 -2.21 -18.52
CA GLY A 400 6.49 -1.39 -18.38
C GLY A 400 6.64 0.02 -18.94
N ILE A 401 7.72 0.74 -18.59
CA ILE A 401 7.94 2.11 -19.08
C ILE A 401 8.03 2.16 -20.62
N PRO A 402 8.86 1.34 -21.30
CA PRO A 402 8.92 1.37 -22.77
C PRO A 402 7.59 1.02 -23.45
N VAL A 403 6.82 0.10 -22.88
CA VAL A 403 5.49 -0.27 -23.43
C VAL A 403 4.51 0.89 -23.32
N VAL A 404 4.48 1.60 -22.20
CA VAL A 404 3.60 2.77 -22.01
C VAL A 404 4.06 3.98 -22.81
N MET A 405 5.37 4.18 -22.97
CA MET A 405 5.92 5.32 -23.71
C MET A 405 5.74 5.22 -25.24
N LYS A 406 5.68 4.00 -25.81
CA LYS A 406 5.47 3.81 -27.25
C LYS A 406 4.24 4.49 -27.82
N PRO A 407 3.03 4.40 -27.22
CA PRO A 407 1.84 5.12 -27.70
C PRO A 407 1.97 6.64 -27.59
N TRP A 408 2.68 7.15 -26.57
CA TRP A 408 2.87 8.60 -26.35
C TRP A 408 3.76 9.26 -27.40
N THR A 409 4.79 8.56 -27.87
CA THR A 409 5.68 9.05 -28.94
C THR A 409 5.04 8.94 -30.32
N ALA A 410 4.01 8.08 -30.48
CA ALA A 410 3.28 7.88 -31.72
C ALA A 410 2.07 8.84 -31.88
N GLN A 411 1.68 9.60 -30.85
CA GLN A 411 0.62 10.60 -30.99
C GLN A 411 1.13 11.79 -31.82
N PRO A 412 0.43 12.20 -32.90
CA PRO A 412 0.79 13.39 -33.65
C PRO A 412 0.78 14.60 -32.72
N LYS A 413 1.85 15.35 -32.72
CA LYS A 413 2.07 16.51 -31.84
C LYS A 413 0.79 17.33 -31.77
N GLN A 414 0.32 17.62 -30.59
CA GLN A 414 -0.90 18.38 -30.26
C GLN A 414 -1.00 19.75 -31.03
N LYS A 415 0.10 20.22 -31.61
CA LYS A 415 0.16 21.34 -32.58
C LYS A 415 -0.63 21.06 -33.85
N ASP A 416 -0.61 19.82 -34.38
CA ASP A 416 -1.31 19.50 -35.63
C ASP A 416 -2.82 19.35 -35.43
N LEU A 417 -3.25 18.91 -34.22
CA LEU A 417 -4.68 18.87 -33.88
C LEU A 417 -5.26 20.27 -33.70
N ARG A 418 -4.53 21.19 -33.06
CA ARG A 418 -4.94 22.62 -32.94
C ARG A 418 -4.97 23.33 -34.28
N SER A 419 -4.02 23.05 -35.17
CA SER A 419 -4.02 23.63 -36.53
C SER A 419 -5.19 23.09 -37.38
N SER A 420 -5.51 21.80 -37.29
CA SER A 420 -6.63 21.18 -37.97
C SER A 420 -8.00 21.67 -37.46
N LEU A 421 -8.14 21.86 -36.14
CA LEU A 421 -9.32 22.43 -35.49
C LEU A 421 -9.51 23.91 -35.86
N ASN A 422 -8.44 24.69 -35.90
CA ASN A 422 -8.49 26.09 -36.35
C ASN A 422 -8.82 26.21 -37.83
N LEU A 423 -8.30 25.33 -38.69
CA LEU A 423 -8.66 25.25 -40.10
C LEU A 423 -10.14 24.87 -40.31
N ARG A 424 -10.68 23.95 -39.53
CA ARG A 424 -12.11 23.59 -39.54
C ARG A 424 -13.00 24.75 -39.08
N LYS A 425 -12.57 25.49 -38.04
CA LYS A 425 -13.28 26.68 -37.54
C LYS A 425 -13.28 27.82 -38.55
N HIS A 426 -12.15 28.09 -39.18
CA HIS A 426 -12.07 29.08 -40.31
C HIS A 426 -12.90 28.68 -41.52
N ARG A 427 -12.91 27.39 -41.87
CA ARG A 427 -13.75 26.90 -43.00
C ARG A 427 -15.25 27.01 -42.68
N ARG A 428 -15.67 26.79 -41.43
CA ARG A 428 -17.09 26.99 -41.03
C ARG A 428 -17.49 28.46 -41.03
N ILE A 429 -16.63 29.35 -40.60
CA ILE A 429 -16.89 30.81 -40.62
C ILE A 429 -16.99 31.31 -42.05
N SER A 430 -16.10 30.91 -42.96
CA SER A 430 -16.14 31.29 -44.37
C SER A 430 -17.37 30.73 -45.10
N LEU A 431 -17.84 29.52 -44.77
CA LEU A 431 -19.04 28.93 -45.33
C LEU A 431 -20.32 29.66 -44.86
N ASN A 432 -20.37 30.09 -43.59
CA ASN A 432 -21.49 30.86 -43.07
C ASN A 432 -21.52 32.29 -43.64
N GLN A 433 -20.36 32.94 -43.85
CA GLN A 433 -20.27 34.21 -44.51
C GLN A 433 -20.73 34.13 -45.97
N ARG A 434 -20.35 33.07 -46.73
CA ARG A 434 -20.83 32.84 -48.09
C ARG A 434 -22.34 32.57 -48.18
N LYS A 435 -22.93 31.90 -47.16
CA LYS A 435 -24.38 31.72 -47.07
C LYS A 435 -25.10 33.05 -46.79
N HIS A 436 -24.57 33.89 -45.93
CA HIS A 436 -25.13 35.23 -45.66
C HIS A 436 -25.06 36.15 -46.88
N TRP A 437 -23.96 36.11 -47.65
CA TRP A 437 -23.79 36.87 -48.89
C TRP A 437 -24.80 36.45 -49.99
N LYS A 438 -25.03 35.13 -50.13
CA LYS A 438 -26.01 34.61 -51.06
C LYS A 438 -27.46 35.01 -50.72
N ASN A 439 -27.79 35.01 -49.41
CA ASN A 439 -29.15 35.41 -49.02
C ASN A 439 -29.41 36.91 -49.14
N ASN A 440 -28.39 37.76 -49.07
CA ASN A 440 -28.53 39.22 -49.32
C ASN A 440 -28.50 39.62 -50.82
N LEU A 441 -28.17 38.69 -51.69
CA LEU A 441 -28.23 38.95 -53.17
C LEU A 441 -29.59 38.60 -53.81
N TYR A 442 -30.47 37.93 -52.99
CA TYR A 442 -31.84 37.58 -53.47
C TYR A 442 -32.95 38.37 -52.73
N GLN A 443 -32.60 39.41 -51.95
CA GLN A 443 -33.47 40.50 -51.49
C GLN A 443 -33.15 41.79 -52.29
#